data_36ac87947b9fc631f196730d531f6099
#
_entry.id   36ac87947b9fc631f196730d531f6099
#
_cell.length_a   1.000
_cell.length_b   1.000
_cell.length_c   1.000
_cell.angle_alpha   90.00
_cell.angle_beta   90.00
_cell.angle_gamma   90.00
#
_symmetry.space_group_name_H-M   'P 1'
#
loop_
_entity.id
_entity.type
_entity.pdbx_description
1 polymer ?
#
loop_
_entity_poly.entity_id
_entity_poly.type
_entity_poly.pdbx_seq_one_letter_code
_entity_poly.pdbx_strand_id
1 'polypeptide(L)'
;NPLYNWEHLKETNYQWWFARIKSAANLFDIVRIDHFRAFDSYYAIPFPAENAIGGEWLEGPGIQFFEKMREAIGDFPIVAEDLGLLTPGVIQLLKDSGYPGMKVLEFAFDSGEDNDYLPDHYTENSVVYSGTHDNDTIMGWFDTAKPQDIEFARSYCKLTEEEGYNWGIIRTAYASVSKYAIIQMQDILGLGSEARMNTPSTLGGNWVWRIKGEALTDELAAKLKALATTYNRLEENDQ
;
A
#
# COMPACT_ATOMS: atom_id res chain seq x y z
N ASN A 1 -17.37 3.30 11.95
CA ASN A 1 -16.36 2.97 12.96
C ASN A 1 -16.33 4.07 14.02
N PRO A 2 -16.04 3.75 15.32
CA PRO A 2 -15.84 4.75 16.35
C PRO A 2 -14.59 5.59 16.04
N LEU A 3 -14.63 6.86 16.45
CA LEU A 3 -13.51 7.80 16.31
C LEU A 3 -12.67 7.84 17.58
N TYR A 4 -11.41 8.22 17.45
CA TYR A 4 -10.54 8.48 18.59
C TYR A 4 -10.85 9.84 19.21
N ASN A 5 -10.84 9.91 20.53
CA ASN A 5 -10.87 11.18 21.25
C ASN A 5 -9.44 11.75 21.32
N TRP A 6 -9.05 12.51 20.29
CA TRP A 6 -7.70 13.04 20.18
C TRP A 6 -7.33 14.04 21.28
N GLU A 7 -8.28 14.78 21.83
CA GLU A 7 -8.04 15.68 22.97
C GLU A 7 -7.62 14.90 24.20
N HIS A 8 -8.39 13.87 24.56
CA HIS A 8 -8.04 13.00 25.68
C HIS A 8 -6.72 12.25 25.46
N LEU A 9 -6.48 11.77 24.24
CA LEU A 9 -5.22 11.11 23.91
C LEU A 9 -4.02 12.07 24.04
N LYS A 10 -4.18 13.32 23.67
CA LYS A 10 -3.16 14.36 23.84
C LYS A 10 -2.88 14.65 25.32
N GLU A 11 -3.91 14.75 26.15
CA GLU A 11 -3.78 14.94 27.63
C GLU A 11 -3.00 13.80 28.28
N THR A 12 -3.19 12.57 27.80
CA THR A 12 -2.49 11.37 28.27
C THR A 12 -1.18 11.11 27.51
N ASN A 13 -0.64 12.12 26.79
CA ASN A 13 0.57 11.99 25.96
C ASN A 13 0.54 10.82 24.99
N TYR A 14 -0.62 10.50 24.42
CA TYR A 14 -0.84 9.42 23.46
C TYR A 14 -0.36 8.02 23.93
N GLN A 15 -0.28 7.78 25.23
CA GLN A 15 0.29 6.54 25.82
C GLN A 15 -0.31 5.27 25.22
N TRP A 16 -1.64 5.26 24.98
CA TRP A 16 -2.30 4.10 24.39
C TRP A 16 -1.79 3.81 22.97
N TRP A 17 -1.67 4.85 22.14
CA TRP A 17 -1.15 4.73 20.79
C TRP A 17 0.31 4.27 20.77
N PHE A 18 1.14 4.86 21.63
CA PHE A 18 2.56 4.51 21.67
C PHE A 18 2.78 3.09 22.20
N ALA A 19 1.98 2.62 23.15
CA ALA A 19 2.00 1.22 23.58
C ALA A 19 1.62 0.26 22.45
N ARG A 20 0.58 0.61 21.67
CA ARG A 20 0.15 -0.18 20.49
C ARG A 20 1.23 -0.25 19.42
N ILE A 21 1.80 0.88 19.05
CA ILE A 21 2.84 0.96 18.01
C ILE A 21 4.11 0.24 18.48
N LYS A 22 4.54 0.45 19.72
CA LYS A 22 5.69 -0.25 20.31
C LYS A 22 5.48 -1.76 20.34
N SER A 23 4.27 -2.22 20.66
CA SER A 23 3.95 -3.65 20.64
C SER A 23 4.07 -4.23 19.22
N ALA A 24 3.60 -3.52 18.20
CA ALA A 24 3.78 -3.92 16.81
C ALA A 24 5.27 -3.94 16.40
N ALA A 25 6.03 -2.90 16.77
CA ALA A 25 7.47 -2.81 16.49
C ALA A 25 8.32 -3.90 17.17
N ASN A 26 7.83 -4.49 18.26
CA ASN A 26 8.49 -5.64 18.90
C ASN A 26 8.26 -6.97 18.12
N LEU A 27 7.29 -7.01 17.22
CA LEU A 27 6.90 -8.21 16.47
C LEU A 27 7.32 -8.14 15.01
N PHE A 28 7.43 -6.93 14.45
CA PHE A 28 7.62 -6.70 13.02
C PHE A 28 8.73 -5.69 12.80
N ASP A 29 9.51 -5.89 11.73
CA ASP A 29 10.61 -5.01 11.34
C ASP A 29 10.09 -3.69 10.74
N ILE A 30 8.93 -3.71 10.09
CA ILE A 30 8.26 -2.54 9.51
C ILE A 30 6.78 -2.55 9.89
N VAL A 31 6.23 -1.41 10.29
CA VAL A 31 4.81 -1.25 10.65
C VAL A 31 4.12 -0.36 9.61
N ARG A 32 3.04 -0.85 8.99
CA ARG A 32 2.18 -0.03 8.14
C ARG A 32 1.08 0.64 8.98
N ILE A 33 1.00 1.96 8.90
CA ILE A 33 -0.11 2.73 9.48
C ILE A 33 -1.17 2.91 8.41
N ASP A 34 -2.33 2.30 8.65
CA ASP A 34 -3.50 2.39 7.79
C ASP A 34 -4.20 3.74 7.93
N HIS A 35 -4.78 4.23 6.81
CA HIS A 35 -5.50 5.49 6.75
C HIS A 35 -4.70 6.67 7.32
N PHE A 36 -3.44 6.81 6.90
CA PHE A 36 -2.51 7.83 7.40
C PHE A 36 -3.06 9.26 7.30
N ARG A 37 -3.88 9.53 6.26
CA ARG A 37 -4.51 10.85 6.11
C ARG A 37 -5.32 11.28 7.33
N ALA A 38 -5.85 10.33 8.12
CA ALA A 38 -6.64 10.66 9.31
C ALA A 38 -5.84 11.35 10.42
N PHE A 39 -4.50 11.33 10.36
CA PHE A 39 -3.67 12.14 11.22
C PHE A 39 -3.62 13.61 10.83
N ASP A 40 -3.93 13.96 9.56
CA ASP A 40 -4.17 15.33 9.11
C ASP A 40 -5.64 15.71 9.33
N SER A 41 -6.53 14.97 8.69
CA SER A 41 -7.98 15.20 8.77
C SER A 41 -8.77 13.93 8.52
N TYR A 42 -9.90 13.79 9.19
CA TYR A 42 -10.81 12.65 9.07
C TYR A 42 -12.26 13.08 9.03
N TYR A 43 -13.09 12.27 8.35
CA TYR A 43 -14.50 12.56 8.20
C TYR A 43 -15.30 11.95 9.36
N ALA A 44 -15.96 12.80 10.14
CA ALA A 44 -16.77 12.42 11.29
C ALA A 44 -18.25 12.42 10.93
N ILE A 45 -18.94 11.32 11.24
CA ILE A 45 -20.38 11.15 10.98
C ILE A 45 -21.07 10.99 12.35
N PRO A 46 -22.08 11.82 12.69
CA PRO A 46 -22.82 11.70 13.94
C PRO A 46 -23.49 10.32 14.05
N PHE A 47 -23.46 9.74 15.26
CA PHE A 47 -24.18 8.48 15.52
C PHE A 47 -25.50 8.77 16.25
N PRO A 48 -26.63 8.13 15.86
CA PRO A 48 -26.81 7.29 14.67
C PRO A 48 -27.11 8.14 13.42
N ALA A 49 -26.49 7.81 12.29
CA ALA A 49 -26.81 8.41 11.00
C ALA A 49 -27.07 7.31 9.97
N GLU A 50 -28.03 7.53 9.07
CA GLU A 50 -28.36 6.59 8.00
C GLU A 50 -27.36 6.63 6.83
N ASN A 51 -26.67 7.76 6.68
CA ASN A 51 -25.68 7.97 5.62
C ASN A 51 -24.64 9.01 6.04
N ALA A 52 -23.66 9.28 5.16
CA ALA A 52 -22.55 10.18 5.45
C ALA A 52 -22.81 11.67 5.13
N ILE A 53 -23.99 12.05 4.62
CA ILE A 53 -24.27 13.41 4.12
C ILE A 53 -24.14 14.47 5.23
N GLY A 54 -24.50 14.14 6.46
CA GLY A 54 -24.46 15.06 7.61
C GLY A 54 -23.14 15.06 8.37
N GLY A 55 -22.08 14.46 7.82
CA GLY A 55 -20.78 14.44 8.44
C GLY A 55 -19.96 15.72 8.17
N GLU A 56 -18.85 15.86 8.87
CA GLU A 56 -17.92 16.97 8.75
C GLU A 56 -16.45 16.51 8.82
N TRP A 57 -15.56 17.30 8.22
CA TRP A 57 -14.13 17.07 8.34
C TRP A 57 -13.59 17.68 9.64
N LEU A 58 -12.91 16.84 10.42
CA LEU A 58 -12.25 17.24 11.67
C LEU A 58 -10.72 17.11 11.51
N GLU A 59 -9.99 17.98 12.22
CA GLU A 59 -8.53 17.95 12.25
C GLU A 59 -8.03 16.75 13.07
N GLY A 60 -7.01 16.08 12.55
CA GLY A 60 -6.26 15.05 13.24
C GLY A 60 -5.16 15.63 14.13
N PRO A 61 -4.38 14.78 14.82
CA PRO A 61 -3.33 15.24 15.74
C PRO A 61 -2.08 15.79 15.03
N GLY A 62 -1.98 15.68 13.73
CA GLY A 62 -0.91 16.22 12.91
C GLY A 62 0.48 15.66 13.21
N ILE A 63 1.50 16.41 12.78
CA ILE A 63 2.91 16.01 12.93
C ILE A 63 3.34 15.87 14.39
N GLN A 64 2.73 16.62 15.30
CA GLN A 64 3.04 16.58 16.74
C GLN A 64 2.88 15.18 17.34
N PHE A 65 1.95 14.37 16.82
CA PHE A 65 1.79 12.98 17.24
C PHE A 65 3.06 12.17 16.95
N PHE A 66 3.59 12.28 15.75
CA PHE A 66 4.78 11.52 15.30
C PHE A 66 6.07 12.02 15.99
N GLU A 67 6.19 13.32 16.22
CA GLU A 67 7.30 13.88 16.98
C GLU A 67 7.33 13.33 18.41
N LYS A 68 6.20 13.38 19.12
CA LYS A 68 6.08 12.82 20.46
C LYS A 68 6.25 11.30 20.49
N MET A 69 5.82 10.61 19.45
CA MET A 69 6.03 9.17 19.33
C MET A 69 7.53 8.85 19.28
N ARG A 70 8.30 9.54 18.43
CA ARG A 70 9.77 9.36 18.35
C ARG A 70 10.47 9.66 19.67
N GLU A 71 10.05 10.71 20.36
CA GLU A 71 10.57 11.05 21.69
C GLU A 71 10.29 9.94 22.73
N ALA A 72 9.10 9.35 22.69
CA ALA A 72 8.64 8.39 23.70
C ALA A 72 9.13 6.96 23.49
N ILE A 73 9.17 6.49 22.25
CA ILE A 73 9.43 5.07 21.92
C ILE A 73 10.58 4.85 20.92
N GLY A 74 11.23 5.95 20.49
CA GLY A 74 12.29 5.89 19.49
C GLY A 74 11.78 5.92 18.05
N ASP A 75 12.71 5.92 17.10
CA ASP A 75 12.40 5.84 15.68
C ASP A 75 12.50 4.38 15.20
N PHE A 76 11.54 3.99 14.37
CA PHE A 76 11.54 2.67 13.71
C PHE A 76 10.81 2.75 12.37
N PRO A 77 11.00 1.77 11.49
CA PRO A 77 10.45 1.83 10.14
C PRO A 77 8.92 1.81 10.14
N ILE A 78 8.32 2.86 9.59
CA ILE A 78 6.87 2.98 9.34
C ILE A 78 6.65 3.20 7.85
N VAL A 79 5.61 2.57 7.31
CA VAL A 79 5.02 2.86 6.00
C VAL A 79 3.67 3.53 6.23
N ALA A 80 3.45 4.68 5.61
CA ALA A 80 2.19 5.40 5.67
C ALA A 80 1.27 4.97 4.53
N GLU A 81 0.05 4.52 4.86
CA GLU A 81 -0.96 4.30 3.83
C GLU A 81 -1.61 5.65 3.48
N ASP A 82 -1.20 6.20 2.35
CA ASP A 82 -1.59 7.49 1.81
C ASP A 82 -2.40 7.37 0.51
N LEU A 83 -3.14 6.27 0.36
CA LEU A 83 -3.94 6.01 -0.84
C LEU A 83 -5.18 6.91 -0.92
N GLY A 84 -5.67 7.14 -2.13
CA GLY A 84 -6.87 7.91 -2.43
C GLY A 84 -6.61 9.40 -2.66
N LEU A 85 -7.62 10.23 -2.39
CA LEU A 85 -7.53 11.68 -2.63
C LEU A 85 -6.69 12.37 -1.54
N LEU A 86 -5.52 12.84 -1.92
CA LEU A 86 -4.62 13.53 -1.01
C LEU A 86 -4.89 15.04 -1.03
N THR A 87 -4.98 15.64 0.16
CA THR A 87 -4.99 17.10 0.33
C THR A 87 -3.57 17.62 0.49
N PRO A 88 -3.32 18.92 0.25
CA PRO A 88 -2.01 19.53 0.54
C PRO A 88 -1.52 19.27 1.97
N GLY A 89 -2.45 19.22 2.96
CA GLY A 89 -2.13 18.93 4.36
C GLY A 89 -1.59 17.50 4.55
N VAL A 90 -2.22 16.50 3.92
CA VAL A 90 -1.76 15.11 3.97
C VAL A 90 -0.39 14.94 3.31
N ILE A 91 -0.18 15.58 2.15
CA ILE A 91 1.11 15.55 1.45
C ILE A 91 2.21 16.18 2.32
N GLN A 92 1.91 17.32 2.95
CA GLN A 92 2.86 17.97 3.85
C GLN A 92 3.14 17.12 5.09
N LEU A 93 2.11 16.52 5.70
CA LEU A 93 2.26 15.63 6.85
C LEU A 93 3.14 14.42 6.52
N LEU A 94 2.93 13.79 5.36
CA LEU A 94 3.76 12.68 4.88
C LEU A 94 5.22 13.11 4.74
N LYS A 95 5.46 14.26 4.11
CA LYS A 95 6.81 14.82 3.94
C LYS A 95 7.47 15.12 5.29
N ASP A 96 6.77 15.75 6.21
CA ASP A 96 7.30 16.14 7.53
C ASP A 96 7.55 14.92 8.42
N SER A 97 6.73 13.87 8.28
CA SER A 97 6.94 12.60 8.97
C SER A 97 8.17 11.84 8.48
N GLY A 98 8.59 12.03 7.23
CA GLY A 98 9.66 11.29 6.59
C GLY A 98 9.32 9.83 6.27
N TYR A 99 8.08 9.40 6.47
CA TYR A 99 7.67 8.02 6.18
C TYR A 99 7.44 7.81 4.69
N PRO A 100 7.81 6.63 4.15
CA PRO A 100 7.45 6.27 2.79
C PRO A 100 5.93 6.12 2.65
N GLY A 101 5.38 6.72 1.60
CA GLY A 101 4.01 6.48 1.16
C GLY A 101 3.91 5.24 0.27
N MET A 102 2.69 4.87 -0.10
CA MET A 102 2.39 3.70 -0.91
C MET A 102 2.09 4.08 -2.37
N LYS A 103 2.54 3.26 -3.29
CA LYS A 103 2.27 3.33 -4.73
C LYS A 103 1.70 1.99 -5.19
N VAL A 104 0.51 2.01 -5.78
CA VAL A 104 -0.22 0.80 -6.21
C VAL A 104 -0.37 0.81 -7.72
N LEU A 105 0.24 -0.15 -8.41
CA LEU A 105 0.25 -0.19 -9.88
C LEU A 105 -1.15 -0.38 -10.48
N GLU A 106 -2.05 -1.10 -9.83
CA GLU A 106 -3.44 -1.23 -10.31
C GLU A 106 -4.17 0.13 -10.42
N PHE A 107 -3.73 1.16 -9.70
CA PHE A 107 -4.31 2.51 -9.78
C PHE A 107 -3.65 3.39 -10.84
N ALA A 108 -2.57 2.92 -11.47
CA ALA A 108 -1.73 3.74 -12.33
C ALA A 108 -2.34 4.02 -13.72
N PHE A 109 -3.29 3.22 -14.20
CA PHE A 109 -3.60 3.16 -15.62
C PHE A 109 -4.98 3.71 -16.01
N ASP A 110 -5.77 4.24 -15.08
CA ASP A 110 -7.18 4.61 -15.28
C ASP A 110 -7.42 6.09 -15.59
N SER A 111 -6.45 6.97 -15.42
CA SER A 111 -6.62 8.43 -15.52
C SER A 111 -5.58 9.15 -16.39
N GLY A 112 -4.75 8.43 -17.12
CA GLY A 112 -3.81 8.99 -18.10
C GLY A 112 -2.47 9.42 -17.51
N GLU A 113 -1.77 10.33 -18.21
CA GLU A 113 -0.36 10.65 -17.99
C GLU A 113 -0.06 11.39 -16.68
N ASP A 114 -1.05 12.05 -16.07
CA ASP A 114 -0.89 12.80 -14.81
C ASP A 114 -1.16 11.95 -13.56
N ASN A 115 -1.26 10.62 -13.70
CA ASN A 115 -1.56 9.74 -12.59
C ASN A 115 -0.36 9.58 -11.65
N ASP A 116 -0.52 9.97 -10.38
CA ASP A 116 0.52 9.90 -9.34
C ASP A 116 0.99 8.47 -9.01
N TYR A 117 0.28 7.45 -9.50
CA TYR A 117 0.66 6.04 -9.34
C TYR A 117 1.50 5.51 -10.51
N LEU A 118 1.80 6.33 -11.52
CA LEU A 118 2.75 5.94 -12.58
C LEU A 118 4.18 5.92 -12.04
N PRO A 119 4.98 4.88 -12.34
CA PRO A 119 6.34 4.71 -11.83
C PRO A 119 7.31 5.86 -12.06
N ASP A 120 7.15 6.65 -13.11
CA ASP A 120 7.97 7.84 -13.39
C ASP A 120 7.66 9.04 -12.47
N HIS A 121 6.55 8.99 -11.74
CA HIS A 121 6.19 9.97 -10.70
C HIS A 121 6.63 9.55 -9.29
N TYR A 122 7.26 8.38 -9.13
CA TYR A 122 7.65 7.89 -7.80
C TYR A 122 8.86 8.63 -7.25
N THR A 123 8.95 8.66 -5.94
CA THR A 123 10.14 9.06 -5.19
C THR A 123 10.80 7.83 -4.58
N GLU A 124 12.10 7.91 -4.29
CA GLU A 124 12.82 6.81 -3.63
C GLU A 124 12.18 6.43 -2.29
N ASN A 125 11.71 7.43 -1.51
CA ASN A 125 11.04 7.21 -0.24
C ASN A 125 9.59 6.78 -0.43
N SER A 126 9.37 5.66 -1.09
CA SER A 126 8.05 5.05 -1.32
C SER A 126 8.13 3.53 -1.30
N VAL A 127 6.96 2.90 -1.19
CA VAL A 127 6.78 1.46 -1.32
C VAL A 127 5.83 1.19 -2.47
N VAL A 128 6.28 0.46 -3.49
CA VAL A 128 5.44 0.06 -4.62
C VAL A 128 4.83 -1.31 -4.39
N TYR A 129 3.57 -1.44 -4.78
CA TYR A 129 2.80 -2.68 -4.76
C TYR A 129 2.27 -2.98 -6.16
N SER A 130 2.16 -4.25 -6.55
CA SER A 130 1.33 -4.64 -7.70
C SER A 130 -0.14 -4.30 -7.41
N GLY A 131 -0.65 -4.80 -6.33
CA GLY A 131 -1.91 -4.50 -5.66
C GLY A 131 -1.76 -4.77 -4.17
N THR A 132 -2.68 -4.27 -3.34
CA THR A 132 -2.76 -4.58 -1.91
C THR A 132 -3.74 -5.73 -1.67
N HIS A 133 -3.89 -6.14 -0.42
CA HIS A 133 -4.90 -7.13 -0.04
C HIS A 133 -6.35 -6.72 -0.36
N ASP A 134 -6.61 -5.43 -0.55
CA ASP A 134 -7.92 -4.87 -0.90
C ASP A 134 -8.17 -4.77 -2.40
N ASN A 135 -7.12 -4.86 -3.20
CA ASN A 135 -7.19 -4.89 -4.66
C ASN A 135 -7.57 -6.29 -5.16
N ASP A 136 -7.88 -6.40 -6.44
CA ASP A 136 -7.93 -7.69 -7.10
C ASP A 136 -6.50 -8.24 -7.30
N THR A 137 -6.36 -9.37 -7.94
CA THR A 137 -5.09 -9.79 -8.51
C THR A 137 -4.84 -9.02 -9.82
N ILE A 138 -3.59 -8.92 -10.25
CA ILE A 138 -3.27 -8.28 -11.54
C ILE A 138 -4.01 -8.95 -12.69
N MET A 139 -4.13 -10.28 -12.71
CA MET A 139 -4.86 -10.98 -13.77
C MET A 139 -6.36 -10.69 -13.69
N GLY A 140 -6.95 -10.62 -12.49
CA GLY A 140 -8.34 -10.20 -12.29
C GLY A 140 -8.59 -8.74 -12.70
N TRP A 141 -7.61 -7.86 -12.49
CA TRP A 141 -7.66 -6.49 -13.00
C TRP A 141 -7.70 -6.47 -14.55
N PHE A 142 -6.87 -7.24 -15.23
CA PHE A 142 -6.90 -7.35 -16.70
C PHE A 142 -8.24 -7.87 -17.24
N ASP A 143 -8.93 -8.74 -16.49
CA ASP A 143 -10.24 -9.27 -16.89
C ASP A 143 -11.38 -8.23 -16.74
N THR A 144 -11.22 -7.23 -15.87
CA THR A 144 -12.30 -6.29 -15.50
C THR A 144 -12.05 -4.84 -15.88
N ALA A 145 -10.81 -4.45 -16.12
CA ALA A 145 -10.43 -3.09 -16.49
C ALA A 145 -10.97 -2.70 -17.87
N LYS A 146 -11.09 -1.39 -18.12
CA LYS A 146 -11.53 -0.90 -19.42
C LYS A 146 -10.47 -1.18 -20.48
N PRO A 147 -10.87 -1.46 -21.73
CA PRO A 147 -9.91 -1.75 -22.82
C PRO A 147 -8.83 -0.67 -23.00
N GLN A 148 -9.18 0.59 -22.84
CA GLN A 148 -8.24 1.72 -22.94
C GLN A 148 -7.18 1.71 -21.82
N ASP A 149 -7.58 1.33 -20.60
CA ASP A 149 -6.70 1.28 -19.43
C ASP A 149 -5.73 0.09 -19.57
N ILE A 150 -6.23 -1.04 -20.10
CA ILE A 150 -5.42 -2.22 -20.45
C ILE A 150 -4.39 -1.86 -21.52
N GLU A 151 -4.80 -1.17 -22.59
CA GLU A 151 -3.89 -0.79 -23.67
C GLU A 151 -2.82 0.21 -23.18
N PHE A 152 -3.19 1.13 -22.31
CA PHE A 152 -2.24 2.03 -21.68
C PHE A 152 -1.23 1.26 -20.82
N ALA A 153 -1.70 0.36 -19.94
CA ALA A 153 -0.82 -0.51 -19.15
C ALA A 153 0.13 -1.34 -20.01
N ARG A 154 -0.38 -1.94 -21.09
CA ARG A 154 0.44 -2.72 -22.05
C ARG A 154 1.51 -1.87 -22.68
N SER A 155 1.16 -0.67 -23.14
CA SER A 155 2.10 0.26 -23.78
C SER A 155 3.14 0.78 -22.81
N TYR A 156 2.71 1.25 -21.63
CA TYR A 156 3.56 1.83 -20.60
C TYR A 156 4.55 0.81 -20.03
N CYS A 157 4.05 -0.33 -19.56
CA CYS A 157 4.86 -1.39 -18.95
C CYS A 157 5.57 -2.30 -19.97
N LYS A 158 5.34 -2.11 -21.30
CA LYS A 158 5.87 -2.97 -22.37
C LYS A 158 5.52 -4.45 -22.15
N LEU A 159 4.24 -4.70 -21.83
CA LEU A 159 3.77 -6.06 -21.55
C LEU A 159 3.73 -6.92 -22.81
N THR A 160 4.16 -8.18 -22.68
CA THR A 160 4.11 -9.18 -23.75
C THR A 160 3.46 -10.48 -23.26
N GLU A 161 2.88 -11.25 -24.16
CA GLU A 161 2.33 -12.57 -23.84
C GLU A 161 3.43 -13.57 -23.46
N GLU A 162 4.61 -13.43 -24.06
CA GLU A 162 5.76 -14.30 -23.79
C GLU A 162 6.27 -14.17 -22.35
N GLU A 163 6.37 -12.93 -21.81
CA GLU A 163 6.75 -12.68 -20.41
C GLU A 163 5.63 -13.06 -19.46
N GLY A 164 4.37 -12.86 -19.87
CA GLY A 164 3.17 -12.88 -19.05
C GLY A 164 2.88 -11.47 -18.47
N TYR A 165 1.62 -11.04 -18.56
CA TYR A 165 1.23 -9.67 -18.14
C TYR A 165 1.48 -9.42 -16.65
N ASN A 166 1.19 -10.40 -15.80
CA ASN A 166 1.53 -10.32 -14.38
C ASN A 166 3.03 -10.10 -14.16
N TRP A 167 3.89 -10.82 -14.85
CA TRP A 167 5.34 -10.68 -14.71
C TRP A 167 5.86 -9.35 -15.26
N GLY A 168 5.26 -8.82 -16.32
CA GLY A 168 5.57 -7.48 -16.83
C GLY A 168 5.23 -6.37 -15.82
N ILE A 169 4.11 -6.48 -15.10
CA ILE A 169 3.75 -5.58 -14.00
C ILE A 169 4.72 -5.75 -12.81
N ILE A 170 5.06 -6.99 -12.43
CA ILE A 170 6.04 -7.26 -11.38
C ILE A 170 7.39 -6.65 -11.75
N ARG A 171 7.86 -6.84 -13.00
CA ARG A 171 9.09 -6.21 -13.51
C ARG A 171 9.02 -4.69 -13.41
N THR A 172 7.89 -4.08 -13.74
CA THR A 172 7.70 -2.63 -13.65
C THR A 172 7.83 -2.15 -12.19
N ALA A 173 7.25 -2.87 -11.23
CA ALA A 173 7.43 -2.59 -9.80
C ALA A 173 8.91 -2.68 -9.39
N TYR A 174 9.61 -3.73 -9.79
CA TYR A 174 11.03 -3.92 -9.47
C TYR A 174 11.94 -2.89 -10.14
N ALA A 175 11.60 -2.41 -11.33
CA ALA A 175 12.34 -1.37 -12.05
C ALA A 175 12.14 0.05 -11.48
N SER A 176 11.14 0.26 -10.63
CA SER A 176 10.84 1.57 -10.06
C SER A 176 11.93 2.03 -9.09
N VAL A 177 11.93 3.33 -8.78
CA VAL A 177 12.85 3.93 -7.79
C VAL A 177 12.41 3.69 -6.34
N SER A 178 11.22 3.14 -6.10
CA SER A 178 10.70 2.88 -4.75
C SER A 178 11.65 2.02 -3.92
N LYS A 179 11.84 2.39 -2.65
CA LYS A 179 12.75 1.68 -1.72
C LYS A 179 12.38 0.20 -1.56
N TYR A 180 11.08 -0.10 -1.48
CA TYR A 180 10.57 -1.46 -1.39
C TYR A 180 9.58 -1.74 -2.53
N ALA A 181 9.58 -2.98 -3.02
CA ALA A 181 8.58 -3.51 -3.94
C ALA A 181 7.93 -4.74 -3.29
N ILE A 182 6.64 -4.66 -3.03
CA ILE A 182 5.86 -5.72 -2.38
C ILE A 182 4.85 -6.26 -3.40
N ILE A 183 4.94 -7.55 -3.68
CA ILE A 183 4.14 -8.22 -4.69
C ILE A 183 3.26 -9.27 -4.03
N GLN A 184 1.99 -9.31 -4.38
CA GLN A 184 1.09 -10.37 -3.94
C GLN A 184 1.54 -11.73 -4.50
N MET A 185 1.50 -12.78 -3.68
CA MET A 185 1.83 -14.13 -4.14
C MET A 185 0.91 -14.58 -5.28
N GLN A 186 -0.34 -14.16 -5.26
CA GLN A 186 -1.32 -14.42 -6.33
C GLN A 186 -0.85 -13.89 -7.68
N ASP A 187 -0.24 -12.69 -7.69
CA ASP A 187 0.29 -12.08 -8.90
C ASP A 187 1.52 -12.82 -9.42
N ILE A 188 2.40 -13.25 -8.51
CA ILE A 188 3.57 -14.08 -8.86
C ILE A 188 3.13 -15.38 -9.52
N LEU A 189 2.03 -15.97 -9.02
CA LEU A 189 1.46 -17.22 -9.57
C LEU A 189 0.57 -17.00 -10.81
N GLY A 190 0.24 -15.76 -11.16
CA GLY A 190 -0.64 -15.43 -12.28
C GLY A 190 -2.09 -15.88 -12.08
N LEU A 191 -2.58 -15.82 -10.84
CA LEU A 191 -3.95 -16.23 -10.50
C LEU A 191 -4.93 -15.08 -10.76
N GLY A 192 -6.18 -15.44 -11.12
CA GLY A 192 -7.28 -14.49 -11.32
C GLY A 192 -8.00 -14.10 -10.03
N SER A 193 -9.16 -13.44 -10.18
CA SER A 193 -9.98 -12.90 -9.08
C SER A 193 -10.43 -13.96 -8.07
N GLU A 194 -10.44 -15.23 -8.43
CA GLU A 194 -10.74 -16.35 -7.51
C GLU A 194 -9.74 -16.44 -6.35
N ALA A 195 -8.55 -15.87 -6.52
CA ALA A 195 -7.49 -15.84 -5.51
C ALA A 195 -7.43 -14.50 -4.74
N ARG A 196 -8.34 -13.54 -5.01
CA ARG A 196 -8.38 -12.25 -4.32
C ARG A 196 -8.48 -12.44 -2.82
N MET A 197 -7.70 -11.68 -2.06
CA MET A 197 -7.61 -11.82 -0.60
C MET A 197 -8.81 -11.20 0.10
N ASN A 198 -9.16 -9.97 -0.27
CA ASN A 198 -10.23 -9.21 0.37
C ASN A 198 -11.00 -8.35 -0.64
N THR A 199 -12.31 -8.31 -0.50
CA THR A 199 -13.19 -7.40 -1.24
C THR A 199 -13.81 -6.42 -0.24
N PRO A 200 -13.38 -5.14 -0.24
CA PRO A 200 -13.91 -4.15 0.68
C PRO A 200 -15.43 -4.05 0.63
N SER A 201 -16.04 -3.72 1.79
CA SER A 201 -17.49 -3.57 1.96
C SER A 201 -18.31 -4.85 1.72
N THR A 202 -17.70 -6.03 1.76
CA THR A 202 -18.39 -7.33 1.68
C THR A 202 -18.30 -8.10 2.99
N LEU A 203 -19.28 -8.99 3.23
CA LEU A 203 -19.30 -9.88 4.37
C LEU A 203 -19.07 -11.33 3.93
N GLY A 204 -18.10 -11.99 4.54
CA GLY A 204 -17.74 -13.38 4.26
C GLY A 204 -16.87 -13.54 3.00
N GLY A 205 -16.24 -14.70 2.88
CA GLY A 205 -15.38 -15.04 1.73
C GLY A 205 -14.01 -14.37 1.71
N ASN A 206 -13.75 -13.39 2.57
CA ASN A 206 -12.48 -12.65 2.64
C ASN A 206 -11.45 -13.39 3.51
N TRP A 207 -10.15 -13.22 3.21
CA TRP A 207 -9.02 -13.76 3.97
C TRP A 207 -8.97 -15.29 4.04
N VAL A 208 -9.59 -15.98 3.08
CA VAL A 208 -9.69 -17.45 3.05
C VAL A 208 -8.75 -18.11 2.06
N TRP A 209 -8.23 -17.37 1.08
CA TRP A 209 -7.28 -17.90 0.12
C TRP A 209 -6.02 -18.47 0.81
N ARG A 210 -5.54 -19.60 0.31
CA ARG A 210 -4.32 -20.26 0.79
C ARG A 210 -3.53 -20.79 -0.39
N ILE A 211 -2.22 -20.59 -0.32
CA ILE A 211 -1.28 -21.20 -1.25
C ILE A 211 -1.06 -22.68 -0.90
N LYS A 212 -0.90 -23.52 -1.90
CA LYS A 212 -0.44 -24.89 -1.71
C LYS A 212 1.08 -24.94 -1.82
N GLY A 213 1.72 -25.77 -0.99
CA GLY A 213 3.19 -25.84 -0.92
C GLY A 213 3.87 -26.18 -2.24
N GLU A 214 3.24 -27.02 -3.07
CA GLU A 214 3.76 -27.38 -4.40
C GLU A 214 3.81 -26.22 -5.40
N ALA A 215 3.14 -25.11 -5.14
CA ALA A 215 3.24 -23.92 -5.99
C ALA A 215 4.52 -23.10 -5.71
N LEU A 216 5.20 -23.36 -4.61
CA LEU A 216 6.47 -22.72 -4.24
C LEU A 216 7.63 -23.55 -4.82
N THR A 217 7.94 -23.35 -6.10
CA THR A 217 8.98 -24.10 -6.79
C THR A 217 10.32 -23.38 -6.82
N ASP A 218 11.41 -24.14 -6.99
CA ASP A 218 12.76 -23.60 -7.14
C ASP A 218 12.88 -22.72 -8.40
N GLU A 219 12.15 -23.05 -9.48
CA GLU A 219 12.11 -22.25 -10.69
C GLU A 219 11.49 -20.87 -10.43
N LEU A 220 10.41 -20.81 -9.64
CA LEU A 220 9.76 -19.57 -9.28
C LEU A 220 10.69 -18.71 -8.42
N ALA A 221 11.36 -19.31 -7.45
CA ALA A 221 12.35 -18.65 -6.61
C ALA A 221 13.54 -18.12 -7.44
N ALA A 222 14.04 -18.91 -8.38
CA ALA A 222 15.12 -18.50 -9.29
C ALA A 222 14.69 -17.33 -10.19
N LYS A 223 13.45 -17.33 -10.71
CA LYS A 223 12.91 -16.24 -11.53
C LYS A 223 12.81 -14.94 -10.74
N LEU A 224 12.31 -14.98 -9.49
CA LEU A 224 12.26 -13.82 -8.59
C LEU A 224 13.66 -13.32 -8.25
N LYS A 225 14.60 -14.21 -7.93
CA LYS A 225 15.99 -13.86 -7.65
C LYS A 225 16.66 -13.19 -8.85
N ALA A 226 16.47 -13.70 -10.05
CA ALA A 226 16.99 -13.10 -11.29
C ALA A 226 16.45 -11.68 -11.49
N LEU A 227 15.15 -11.48 -11.26
CA LEU A 227 14.53 -10.16 -11.36
C LEU A 227 15.09 -9.19 -10.31
N ALA A 228 15.19 -9.63 -9.03
CA ALA A 228 15.75 -8.85 -7.94
C ALA A 228 17.22 -8.47 -8.21
N THR A 229 18.02 -9.39 -8.74
CA THR A 229 19.41 -9.13 -9.15
C THR A 229 19.47 -8.07 -10.25
N THR A 230 18.64 -8.20 -11.30
CA THR A 230 18.61 -7.28 -12.44
C THR A 230 18.37 -5.83 -12.01
N TYR A 231 17.49 -5.63 -11.03
CA TYR A 231 17.11 -4.29 -10.53
C TYR A 231 17.76 -3.91 -9.21
N ASN A 232 18.87 -4.61 -8.83
CA ASN A 232 19.67 -4.31 -7.63
C ASN A 232 18.81 -4.25 -6.33
N ARG A 233 17.94 -5.24 -6.14
CA ARG A 233 17.05 -5.34 -4.98
C ARG A 233 17.43 -6.45 -4.01
N LEU A 234 18.64 -7.01 -4.13
CA LEU A 234 19.22 -7.93 -3.18
C LEU A 234 20.14 -7.18 -2.21
N GLU A 235 20.17 -7.59 -0.96
CA GLU A 235 21.19 -7.13 -0.02
C GLU A 235 22.58 -7.65 -0.42
N GLU A 236 23.67 -6.92 -0.07
CA GLU A 236 25.04 -7.30 -0.44
C GLU A 236 25.45 -8.69 0.03
N ASN A 237 24.79 -9.24 1.05
CA ASN A 237 25.06 -10.57 1.60
C ASN A 237 24.37 -11.73 0.85
N ASP A 238 23.48 -11.43 -0.09
CA ASP A 238 22.69 -12.39 -0.88
C ASP A 238 23.20 -12.57 -2.32
N GLN A 239 24.36 -11.94 -2.66
CA GLN A 239 24.98 -12.01 -4.00
C GLN A 239 25.94 -13.19 -4.13
#